data_55a5a0c9297e85baae38e6d64d59ecdb
#
_entry.id   55a5a0c9297e85baae38e6d64d59ecdb
#
_cell.length_a   1.000
_cell.length_b   1.000
_cell.length_c   1.000
_cell.angle_alpha   90.00
_cell.angle_beta   90.00
_cell.angle_gamma   90.00
#
_symmetry.space_group_name_H-M   'P 1'
#
loop_
_entity.id
_entity.type
_entity.pdbx_description
1 polymer ?
#
loop_
_entity_poly.entity_id
_entity_poly.type
_entity_poly.pdbx_seq_one_letter_code
_entity_poly.pdbx_strand_id
1 'polypeptide(L)'
;MVKQILYPAAVLGICAVIYAGVMVWNMAESHKVSEIEDWINDPQVQEDYSQAQAKRKQSSQLSFDLNQVNQMKENLATYPDLTEDMIAKIEDVGGNDMSVRIESLDMGTGTLTFHAVSYKVIDIPTYIQKLDDTGLFESVNYSGYNFEDNEYSLMLTCVLKAAETGGDQ
;
A
#
# COMPACT_ATOMS: atom_id res chain seq x y z
N MET A 1 -39.47 -23.75 76.62
CA MET A 1 -38.10 -24.11 76.09
C MET A 1 -38.13 -24.56 74.65
N VAL A 2 -39.19 -25.16 74.11
CA VAL A 2 -39.22 -25.69 72.72
C VAL A 2 -39.21 -24.56 71.63
N LYS A 3 -39.82 -23.40 71.89
CA LYS A 3 -39.84 -22.31 70.92
C LYS A 3 -38.50 -21.62 70.69
N GLN A 4 -37.58 -21.64 71.64
CA GLN A 4 -36.24 -21.02 71.47
C GLN A 4 -35.24 -21.79 70.58
N ILE A 5 -35.51 -23.07 70.37
CA ILE A 5 -34.64 -23.95 69.54
C ILE A 5 -35.18 -24.01 68.12
N LEU A 6 -36.50 -23.78 67.95
CA LEU A 6 -37.13 -23.91 66.60
C LEU A 6 -36.70 -22.81 65.62
N TYR A 7 -36.49 -21.60 66.15
CA TYR A 7 -36.05 -20.45 65.25
C TYR A 7 -34.65 -20.66 64.64
N PRO A 8 -33.60 -20.99 65.39
CA PRO A 8 -32.29 -21.22 64.81
C PRO A 8 -32.24 -22.43 63.87
N ALA A 9 -33.02 -23.48 64.15
CA ALA A 9 -33.12 -24.65 63.27
C ALA A 9 -33.78 -24.33 61.94
N ALA A 10 -34.83 -23.48 61.92
CA ALA A 10 -35.48 -23.04 60.73
C ALA A 10 -34.56 -22.13 59.86
N VAL A 11 -33.79 -21.25 60.48
CA VAL A 11 -32.81 -20.39 59.79
C VAL A 11 -31.69 -21.22 59.15
N LEU A 12 -31.15 -22.20 59.87
CA LEU A 12 -30.16 -23.15 59.32
C LEU A 12 -30.69 -23.95 58.13
N GLY A 13 -31.96 -24.40 58.21
CA GLY A 13 -32.61 -25.09 57.10
C GLY A 13 -32.72 -24.23 55.85
N ILE A 14 -33.12 -22.97 56.00
CA ILE A 14 -33.22 -22.02 54.87
C ILE A 14 -31.83 -21.74 54.28
N CYS A 15 -30.81 -21.51 55.12
CA CYS A 15 -29.44 -21.32 54.61
C CYS A 15 -28.91 -22.55 53.86
N ALA A 16 -29.21 -23.75 54.30
CA ALA A 16 -28.81 -24.98 53.62
C ALA A 16 -29.46 -25.14 52.27
N VAL A 17 -30.75 -24.76 52.12
CA VAL A 17 -31.47 -24.79 50.85
C VAL A 17 -30.92 -23.74 49.85
N ILE A 18 -30.63 -22.53 50.35
CA ILE A 18 -30.02 -21.48 49.54
C ILE A 18 -28.64 -21.92 49.04
N TYR A 19 -27.81 -22.46 49.92
CA TYR A 19 -26.47 -22.94 49.59
C TYR A 19 -26.51 -24.08 48.58
N ALA A 20 -27.41 -25.03 48.73
CA ALA A 20 -27.60 -26.13 47.76
C ALA A 20 -28.08 -25.57 46.39
N GLY A 21 -28.96 -24.59 46.38
CA GLY A 21 -29.43 -23.92 45.17
C GLY A 21 -28.30 -23.21 44.42
N VAL A 22 -27.46 -22.47 45.15
CA VAL A 22 -26.29 -21.77 44.55
C VAL A 22 -25.27 -22.79 44.05
N MET A 23 -25.07 -23.89 44.76
CA MET A 23 -24.13 -24.94 44.34
C MET A 23 -24.58 -25.65 43.05
N VAL A 24 -25.88 -25.96 42.92
CA VAL A 24 -26.44 -26.56 41.71
C VAL A 24 -26.36 -25.56 40.51
N TRP A 25 -26.66 -24.27 40.79
CA TRP A 25 -26.52 -23.23 39.76
C TRP A 25 -25.07 -23.12 39.27
N ASN A 26 -24.11 -23.05 40.17
CA ASN A 26 -22.69 -22.96 39.85
C ASN A 26 -22.18 -24.19 39.09
N MET A 27 -22.69 -25.40 39.42
CA MET A 27 -22.40 -26.63 38.68
C MET A 27 -22.96 -26.58 37.24
N ALA A 28 -24.18 -26.07 37.07
CA ALA A 28 -24.79 -25.96 35.75
C ALA A 28 -24.05 -24.94 34.85
N GLU A 29 -23.52 -23.89 35.44
CA GLU A 29 -22.75 -22.87 34.72
C GLU A 29 -21.34 -23.37 34.38
N SER A 30 -20.69 -24.12 35.26
CA SER A 30 -19.39 -24.73 34.98
C SER A 30 -19.44 -25.80 33.86
N HIS A 31 -20.54 -26.51 33.73
CA HIS A 31 -20.74 -27.46 32.59
C HIS A 31 -20.79 -26.73 31.23
N LYS A 32 -21.44 -25.58 31.15
CA LYS A 32 -21.48 -24.78 29.91
C LYS A 32 -20.10 -24.22 29.55
N VAL A 33 -19.33 -23.81 30.53
CA VAL A 33 -17.96 -23.34 30.31
C VAL A 33 -17.06 -24.45 29.80
N SER A 34 -17.19 -25.66 30.39
CA SER A 34 -16.44 -26.85 29.97
C SER A 34 -16.79 -27.26 28.53
N GLU A 35 -18.07 -27.25 28.14
CA GLU A 35 -18.47 -27.54 26.75
C GLU A 35 -17.91 -26.53 25.74
N ILE A 36 -17.84 -25.25 26.11
CA ILE A 36 -17.24 -24.20 25.26
C ILE A 36 -15.72 -24.37 25.18
N GLU A 37 -15.08 -24.69 26.31
CA GLU A 37 -13.63 -24.96 26.34
C GLU A 37 -13.27 -26.19 25.50
N ASP A 38 -14.04 -27.27 25.60
CA ASP A 38 -13.85 -28.48 24.80
C ASP A 38 -14.05 -28.20 23.32
N TRP A 39 -15.05 -27.37 22.94
CA TRP A 39 -15.29 -26.97 21.56
C TRP A 39 -14.17 -26.09 21.01
N ILE A 40 -13.66 -25.13 21.79
CA ILE A 40 -12.54 -24.26 21.37
C ILE A 40 -11.25 -25.07 21.24
N ASN A 41 -11.04 -26.07 22.10
CA ASN A 41 -9.86 -26.91 22.09
C ASN A 41 -9.99 -28.12 21.14
N ASP A 42 -11.12 -28.29 20.47
CA ASP A 42 -11.29 -29.32 19.45
C ASP A 42 -10.28 -29.10 18.32
N PRO A 43 -9.40 -30.07 18.04
CA PRO A 43 -8.40 -29.96 16.99
C PRO A 43 -9.00 -29.61 15.62
N GLN A 44 -10.21 -30.08 15.36
CA GLN A 44 -10.91 -29.86 14.10
C GLN A 44 -11.38 -28.41 13.97
N VAL A 45 -11.90 -27.82 15.05
CA VAL A 45 -12.28 -26.40 15.10
C VAL A 45 -11.06 -25.49 14.97
N GLN A 46 -9.95 -25.84 15.60
CA GLN A 46 -8.68 -25.12 15.50
C GLN A 46 -8.12 -25.20 14.08
N GLU A 47 -8.19 -26.35 13.43
CA GLU A 47 -7.74 -26.52 12.06
C GLU A 47 -8.61 -25.72 11.08
N ASP A 48 -9.94 -25.81 11.20
CA ASP A 48 -10.88 -25.05 10.38
C ASP A 48 -10.69 -23.52 10.54
N TYR A 49 -10.48 -23.08 11.78
CA TYR A 49 -10.18 -21.67 12.06
C TYR A 49 -8.86 -21.21 11.43
N SER A 50 -7.82 -22.02 11.55
CA SER A 50 -6.52 -21.73 10.95
C SER A 50 -6.57 -21.66 9.42
N GLN A 51 -7.30 -22.60 8.81
CA GLN A 51 -7.54 -22.63 7.36
C GLN A 51 -8.37 -21.42 6.90
N ALA A 52 -9.42 -21.06 7.64
CA ALA A 52 -10.24 -19.88 7.36
C ALA A 52 -9.41 -18.58 7.46
N GLN A 53 -8.54 -18.51 8.46
CA GLN A 53 -7.64 -17.36 8.63
C GLN A 53 -6.60 -17.28 7.50
N ALA A 54 -6.03 -18.42 7.09
CA ALA A 54 -5.12 -18.48 5.95
C ALA A 54 -5.79 -18.04 4.65
N LYS A 55 -7.01 -18.52 4.38
CA LYS A 55 -7.80 -18.12 3.21
C LYS A 55 -8.15 -16.63 3.21
N ARG A 56 -8.51 -16.07 4.37
CA ARG A 56 -8.76 -14.63 4.52
C ARG A 56 -7.50 -13.80 4.21
N LYS A 57 -6.36 -14.23 4.72
CA LYS A 57 -5.07 -13.57 4.48
C LYS A 57 -4.71 -13.60 2.99
N GLN A 58 -4.87 -14.76 2.34
CA GLN A 58 -4.64 -14.92 0.91
C GLN A 58 -5.61 -14.07 0.07
N SER A 59 -6.89 -14.03 0.42
CA SER A 59 -7.89 -13.20 -0.27
C SER A 59 -7.58 -11.71 -0.12
N SER A 60 -7.16 -11.26 1.07
CA SER A 60 -6.76 -9.87 1.31
C SER A 60 -5.53 -9.49 0.48
N GLN A 61 -4.55 -10.39 0.41
CA GLN A 61 -3.34 -10.17 -0.38
C GLN A 61 -3.64 -10.10 -1.88
N LEU A 62 -4.47 -11.02 -2.37
CA LEU A 62 -4.90 -11.01 -3.77
C LEU A 62 -5.68 -9.76 -4.15
N SER A 63 -6.53 -9.26 -3.23
CA SER A 63 -7.26 -8.00 -3.45
C SER A 63 -6.32 -6.80 -3.49
N PHE A 64 -5.28 -6.78 -2.66
CA PHE A 64 -4.25 -5.76 -2.67
C PHE A 64 -3.46 -5.78 -3.98
N ASP A 65 -3.02 -6.97 -4.42
CA ASP A 65 -2.27 -7.15 -5.67
C ASP A 65 -3.12 -6.75 -6.88
N LEU A 66 -4.42 -7.10 -6.91
CA LEU A 66 -5.34 -6.67 -7.96
C LEU A 66 -5.51 -5.14 -8.01
N ASN A 67 -5.60 -4.48 -6.86
CA ASN A 67 -5.69 -3.03 -6.82
C ASN A 67 -4.39 -2.38 -7.34
N GLN A 68 -3.23 -2.93 -7.01
CA GLN A 68 -1.96 -2.45 -7.56
C GLN A 68 -1.88 -2.62 -9.07
N VAL A 69 -2.28 -3.79 -9.59
CA VAL A 69 -2.30 -4.04 -11.04
C VAL A 69 -3.27 -3.11 -11.76
N ASN A 70 -4.44 -2.84 -11.18
CA ASN A 70 -5.39 -1.90 -11.76
C ASN A 70 -4.85 -0.47 -11.75
N GLN A 71 -4.21 -0.03 -10.67
CA GLN A 71 -3.55 1.28 -10.61
C GLN A 71 -2.41 1.38 -11.64
N MET A 72 -1.59 0.33 -11.77
CA MET A 72 -0.57 0.29 -12.82
C MET A 72 -1.17 0.37 -14.22
N LYS A 73 -2.28 -0.33 -14.47
CA LYS A 73 -2.97 -0.28 -15.77
C LYS A 73 -3.55 1.11 -16.07
N GLU A 74 -4.14 1.76 -15.07
CA GLU A 74 -4.64 3.13 -15.19
C GLU A 74 -3.49 4.12 -15.44
N ASN A 75 -2.38 3.97 -14.73
CA ASN A 75 -1.20 4.80 -14.91
C ASN A 75 -0.55 4.60 -16.30
N LEU A 76 -0.45 3.34 -16.76
CA LEU A 76 0.03 3.03 -18.11
C LEU A 76 -0.84 3.66 -19.23
N ALA A 77 -2.15 3.82 -18.97
CA ALA A 77 -3.05 4.50 -19.88
C ALA A 77 -3.00 6.03 -19.74
N THR A 78 -2.43 6.53 -18.65
CA THR A 78 -2.39 7.97 -18.33
C THR A 78 -1.21 8.67 -18.97
N TYR A 79 -0.06 8.01 -19.06
CA TYR A 79 1.14 8.61 -19.62
C TYR A 79 1.38 8.16 -21.04
N PRO A 80 1.79 9.07 -21.94
CA PRO A 80 2.07 8.71 -23.32
C PRO A 80 3.32 7.85 -23.43
N ASP A 81 3.34 6.94 -24.41
CA ASP A 81 4.57 6.26 -24.79
C ASP A 81 5.61 7.27 -25.27
N LEU A 82 6.88 7.01 -24.97
CA LEU A 82 7.97 7.84 -25.47
C LEU A 82 8.12 7.65 -26.99
N THR A 83 7.63 8.63 -27.75
CA THR A 83 7.68 8.59 -29.22
C THR A 83 8.97 9.22 -29.74
N GLU A 84 9.33 8.88 -31.00
CA GLU A 84 10.47 9.49 -31.68
C GLU A 84 10.34 11.03 -31.73
N ASP A 85 9.13 11.55 -31.93
CA ASP A 85 8.88 13.00 -31.93
C ASP A 85 9.16 13.67 -30.58
N MET A 86 8.87 12.97 -29.48
CA MET A 86 9.17 13.47 -28.14
C MET A 86 10.68 13.47 -27.89
N ILE A 87 11.37 12.42 -28.30
CA ILE A 87 12.83 12.33 -28.19
C ILE A 87 13.47 13.46 -29.02
N ALA A 88 13.06 13.63 -30.28
CA ALA A 88 13.56 14.70 -31.13
C ALA A 88 13.35 16.09 -30.50
N LYS A 89 12.20 16.36 -29.90
CA LYS A 89 11.96 17.63 -29.18
C LYS A 89 12.90 17.84 -28.00
N ILE A 90 13.20 16.76 -27.24
CA ILE A 90 14.13 16.83 -26.11
C ILE A 90 15.56 17.10 -26.61
N GLU A 91 15.97 16.47 -27.70
CA GLU A 91 17.26 16.67 -28.34
C GLU A 91 17.40 18.09 -28.91
N ASP A 92 16.36 18.59 -29.57
CA ASP A 92 16.34 19.95 -30.16
C ASP A 92 16.55 21.06 -29.11
N VAL A 93 16.10 20.85 -27.88
CA VAL A 93 16.31 21.80 -26.76
C VAL A 93 17.78 22.06 -26.50
N GLY A 94 18.61 21.01 -26.60
CA GLY A 94 20.06 21.12 -26.42
C GLY A 94 20.80 21.74 -27.59
N GLY A 95 20.19 21.73 -28.77
CA GLY A 95 20.81 22.15 -30.02
C GLY A 95 21.98 21.24 -30.42
N ASN A 96 22.80 21.71 -31.36
CA ASN A 96 23.88 20.94 -31.94
C ASN A 96 25.07 20.65 -30.98
N ASP A 97 25.12 21.33 -29.84
CA ASP A 97 26.23 21.20 -28.87
C ASP A 97 25.94 20.19 -27.75
N MET A 98 24.75 19.61 -27.72
CA MET A 98 24.33 18.69 -26.69
C MET A 98 23.80 17.38 -27.31
N SER A 99 24.00 16.29 -26.60
CA SER A 99 23.37 14.99 -26.87
C SER A 99 22.55 14.53 -25.67
N VAL A 100 21.51 13.78 -25.95
CA VAL A 100 20.62 13.23 -24.92
C VAL A 100 20.80 11.73 -24.86
N ARG A 101 21.01 11.20 -23.67
CA ARG A 101 21.10 9.76 -23.42
C ARG A 101 20.01 9.37 -22.43
N ILE A 102 18.98 8.70 -22.94
CA ILE A 102 17.87 8.20 -22.10
C ILE A 102 18.40 7.04 -21.26
N GLU A 103 18.12 7.08 -19.96
CA GLU A 103 18.50 6.06 -19.00
C GLU A 103 17.31 5.14 -18.70
N SER A 104 16.17 5.72 -18.35
CA SER A 104 14.97 4.95 -18.00
C SER A 104 13.69 5.74 -18.21
N LEU A 105 12.60 5.01 -18.46
CA LEU A 105 11.24 5.51 -18.42
C LEU A 105 10.40 4.60 -17.52
N ASP A 106 9.85 5.17 -16.47
CA ASP A 106 8.87 4.50 -15.61
C ASP A 106 7.46 4.91 -16.07
N MET A 107 6.81 4.01 -16.80
CA MET A 107 5.43 4.22 -17.31
C MET A 107 4.39 4.27 -16.17
N GLY A 108 4.69 3.69 -15.00
CA GLY A 108 3.77 3.73 -13.85
C GLY A 108 3.64 5.10 -13.20
N THR A 109 4.70 5.91 -13.31
CA THR A 109 4.77 7.26 -12.74
C THR A 109 4.95 8.36 -13.79
N GLY A 110 5.12 7.97 -15.07
CA GLY A 110 5.46 8.90 -16.16
C GLY A 110 6.84 9.54 -15.99
N THR A 111 7.75 8.92 -15.22
CA THR A 111 9.06 9.51 -14.92
C THR A 111 10.09 9.10 -15.95
N LEU A 112 10.62 10.08 -16.67
CA LEU A 112 11.71 9.95 -17.62
C LEU A 112 13.02 10.42 -16.99
N THR A 113 14.03 9.56 -16.96
CA THR A 113 15.39 9.90 -16.52
C THR A 113 16.32 9.87 -17.72
N PHE A 114 17.09 10.94 -17.91
CA PHE A 114 18.06 11.04 -18.99
C PHE A 114 19.24 11.94 -18.64
N HIS A 115 20.35 11.77 -19.36
CA HIS A 115 21.54 12.62 -19.29
C HIS A 115 21.57 13.54 -20.51
N ALA A 116 21.76 14.82 -20.23
CA ALA A 116 22.16 15.80 -21.25
C ALA A 116 23.69 15.94 -21.16
N VAL A 117 24.38 15.67 -22.27
CA VAL A 117 25.83 15.64 -22.36
C VAL A 117 26.32 16.71 -23.32
N SER A 118 27.36 17.45 -22.94
CA SER A 118 27.94 18.52 -23.77
C SER A 118 29.44 18.68 -23.53
N TYR A 119 30.18 19.06 -24.56
CA TYR A 119 31.56 19.47 -24.42
C TYR A 119 31.73 20.92 -23.88
N LYS A 120 30.62 21.66 -23.77
CA LYS A 120 30.56 22.99 -23.23
C LYS A 120 29.82 22.99 -21.91
N VAL A 121 30.11 23.99 -21.06
CA VAL A 121 29.37 24.20 -19.81
C VAL A 121 27.89 24.35 -20.10
N ILE A 122 27.06 23.55 -19.43
CA ILE A 122 25.60 23.60 -19.58
C ILE A 122 25.06 24.71 -18.68
N ASP A 123 24.32 25.64 -19.26
CA ASP A 123 23.51 26.61 -18.51
C ASP A 123 22.21 25.92 -18.05
N ILE A 124 22.29 25.36 -16.83
CA ILE A 124 21.24 24.52 -16.27
C ILE A 124 19.88 25.25 -16.19
N PRO A 125 19.79 26.49 -15.65
CA PRO A 125 18.51 27.21 -15.61
C PRO A 125 17.88 27.41 -16.99
N THR A 126 18.67 27.84 -17.95
CA THR A 126 18.19 28.04 -19.33
C THR A 126 17.76 26.72 -19.98
N TYR A 127 18.50 25.63 -19.74
CA TYR A 127 18.16 24.33 -20.29
C TYR A 127 16.86 23.77 -19.72
N ILE A 128 16.69 23.87 -18.39
CA ILE A 128 15.44 23.45 -17.70
C ILE A 128 14.26 24.25 -18.22
N GLN A 129 14.39 25.58 -18.34
CA GLN A 129 13.32 26.43 -18.84
C GLN A 129 12.90 26.04 -20.27
N LYS A 130 13.86 25.76 -21.14
CA LYS A 130 13.57 25.32 -22.50
C LYS A 130 12.86 23.96 -22.53
N LEU A 131 13.22 23.02 -21.62
CA LEU A 131 12.51 21.74 -21.48
C LEU A 131 11.07 21.95 -21.03
N ASP A 132 10.84 22.82 -20.05
CA ASP A 132 9.49 23.18 -19.59
C ASP A 132 8.66 23.80 -20.74
N ASP A 133 9.28 24.66 -21.55
CA ASP A 133 8.66 25.32 -22.69
C ASP A 133 8.24 24.35 -23.81
N THR A 134 8.81 23.13 -23.85
CA THR A 134 8.35 22.07 -24.78
C THR A 134 6.92 21.65 -24.53
N GLY A 135 6.43 21.85 -23.31
CA GLY A 135 5.11 21.41 -22.89
C GLY A 135 4.95 19.90 -22.69
N LEU A 136 6.03 19.12 -22.84
CA LEU A 136 6.03 17.67 -22.67
C LEU A 136 5.97 17.21 -21.21
N PHE A 137 6.51 18.05 -20.32
CA PHE A 137 6.72 17.70 -18.92
C PHE A 137 5.79 18.47 -18.01
N GLU A 138 5.33 17.80 -16.94
CA GLU A 138 4.66 18.42 -15.81
C GLU A 138 5.70 19.04 -14.86
N SER A 139 6.85 18.38 -14.71
CA SER A 139 7.96 18.87 -13.92
C SER A 139 9.30 18.42 -14.49
N VAL A 140 10.31 19.32 -14.38
CA VAL A 140 11.68 19.05 -14.78
C VAL A 140 12.58 19.30 -13.58
N ASN A 141 13.29 18.27 -13.14
CA ASN A 141 14.24 18.35 -12.04
C ASN A 141 15.59 17.80 -12.49
N TYR A 142 16.68 18.36 -11.96
CA TYR A 142 18.01 17.79 -12.13
C TYR A 142 18.51 17.22 -10.81
N SER A 143 19.27 16.11 -10.89
CA SER A 143 19.78 15.42 -9.72
C SER A 143 21.30 15.33 -9.67
N GLY A 144 21.99 15.61 -10.75
CA GLY A 144 23.45 15.56 -10.81
C GLY A 144 24.01 16.39 -11.94
N TYR A 145 25.17 16.99 -11.69
CA TYR A 145 25.96 17.69 -12.70
C TYR A 145 27.43 17.42 -12.45
N ASN A 146 28.10 16.82 -13.40
CA ASN A 146 29.51 16.44 -13.30
C ASN A 146 30.28 16.76 -14.59
N PHE A 147 31.58 16.78 -14.45
CA PHE A 147 32.51 16.88 -15.57
C PHE A 147 33.50 15.72 -15.51
N GLU A 148 33.42 14.85 -16.49
CA GLU A 148 34.24 13.66 -16.58
C GLU A 148 34.55 13.37 -18.06
N ASP A 149 35.72 12.82 -18.37
CA ASP A 149 36.15 12.50 -19.72
C ASP A 149 36.04 13.67 -20.74
N ASN A 150 36.25 14.90 -20.27
CA ASN A 150 36.13 16.13 -21.04
C ASN A 150 34.69 16.44 -21.53
N GLU A 151 33.68 15.87 -20.88
CA GLU A 151 32.26 16.09 -21.11
C GLU A 151 31.57 16.59 -19.84
N TYR A 152 30.65 17.54 -19.99
CA TYR A 152 29.70 17.92 -18.95
C TYR A 152 28.47 17.05 -19.07
N SER A 153 28.05 16.43 -17.97
CA SER A 153 26.87 15.58 -17.91
C SER A 153 25.92 16.13 -16.86
N LEU A 154 24.67 16.36 -17.27
CA LEU A 154 23.57 16.81 -16.44
C LEU A 154 22.52 15.70 -16.39
N MET A 155 22.29 15.13 -15.21
CA MET A 155 21.25 14.11 -15.00
C MET A 155 19.92 14.79 -14.67
N LEU A 156 18.90 14.50 -15.46
CA LEU A 156 17.56 15.04 -15.30
C LEU A 156 16.55 13.95 -15.00
N THR A 157 15.58 14.31 -14.17
CA THR A 157 14.41 13.48 -13.86
C THR A 157 13.17 14.34 -14.13
N CYS A 158 12.43 13.96 -15.16
CA CYS A 158 11.27 14.69 -15.65
C CYS A 158 10.01 13.83 -15.51
N VAL A 159 8.88 14.44 -15.17
CA VAL A 159 7.58 13.78 -15.17
C VAL A 159 6.84 14.21 -16.45
N LEU A 160 6.45 13.24 -17.27
CA LEU A 160 5.66 13.48 -18.47
C LEU A 160 4.27 14.00 -18.10
N LYS A 161 3.73 14.90 -18.91
CA LYS A 161 2.32 15.28 -18.79
C LYS A 161 1.45 14.08 -19.13
N ALA A 162 0.41 13.89 -18.33
CA ALA A 162 -0.63 12.92 -18.64
C ALA A 162 -1.21 13.22 -20.04
N ALA A 163 -1.47 12.15 -20.80
CA ALA A 163 -2.20 12.29 -22.06
C ALA A 163 -3.55 12.95 -21.75
N GLU A 164 -3.89 14.04 -22.42
CA GLU A 164 -5.25 14.56 -22.37
C GLU A 164 -6.18 13.45 -22.85
N THR A 165 -6.90 12.85 -21.92
CA THR A 165 -8.01 11.94 -22.25
C THR A 165 -9.02 12.80 -22.98
N GLY A 166 -8.92 12.78 -24.32
CA GLY A 166 -9.91 13.37 -25.19
C GLY A 166 -11.26 12.77 -24.83
N GLY A 167 -12.05 13.54 -24.10
CA GLY A 167 -13.43 13.19 -23.85
C GLY A 167 -14.15 13.18 -25.18
N ASP A 168 -14.27 12.00 -25.79
CA ASP A 168 -15.29 11.77 -26.80
C ASP A 168 -16.65 11.85 -26.10
N GLN A 169 -17.37 12.93 -26.41
CA GLN A 169 -18.79 13.10 -26.12
C GLN A 169 -19.62 12.15 -26.99
#